data_2bdfd660d1fe3fbbf7131f541fdad85a
#
_entry.id   2bdfd660d1fe3fbbf7131f541fdad85a
#
_cell.length_a   1.000
_cell.length_b   1.000
_cell.length_c   1.000
_cell.angle_alpha   90.00
_cell.angle_beta   90.00
_cell.angle_gamma   90.00
#
_symmetry.space_group_name_H-M   'P 1'
#
loop_
_entity.id
_entity.type
_entity.pdbx_description
1 polymer ?
#
loop_
_entity_poly.entity_id
_entity_poly.type
_entity_poly.pdbx_seq_one_letter_code
_entity_poly.pdbx_strand_id
1 'polypeptide(L)'
;MEKIQVVLASPSDLADERQMIKDLVNSLNPLYMKNGICIDLRMWENSTPGMNADGPQGLIDMDLEITNADLFICMYLKKIGTKLANEDVAGTEHELNLALDSYHKRRKPDIKTFFKVIDESEKNDDTRKISAISKKLQPLGLYTPFKDISELKDNVSKILQAEVMNLIRKQGQVMPEIHKYIEISDTNEFISNFSSNNKLVLNKGYYDMLDFERENTDNIFKEEVFDGNQLVVSNISNVTVVGDNSTLLVNPRYANVICFRKCSNIKLIGLTLGHTPRKGSCMGSVLRFENCNNIQLDSLELFGCGTYGIELENCTNIRTNGIKIFECSYGALSIINSNLEFSNSMIYDCNKTVGCIIEATNSQLDFNNVSIFNNYIDNYLISLESSSLFCSGVCVYSNSFAGLCNQAIPFGLFEENNVIQRGEEFNITISSSKKTTRDVYEEIKEFVCIYGKIEESVFDDGQIYINVITSRFENISQIESFIEGYDNLATACG
;
A
#
# COMPACT_ATOMS: atom_id res chain seq x y z
N MET A 1 6.42 25.24 4.39
CA MET A 1 6.15 24.13 5.33
C MET A 1 4.83 24.45 5.99
N GLU A 2 3.80 23.67 5.73
CA GLU A 2 2.49 23.81 6.38
C GLU A 2 2.49 23.22 7.77
N LYS A 3 1.76 23.87 8.68
CA LYS A 3 1.67 23.44 10.07
C LYS A 3 0.26 22.95 10.35
N ILE A 4 0.16 21.77 10.99
CA ILE A 4 -1.05 21.30 11.64
C ILE A 4 -0.93 21.69 13.11
N GLN A 5 -1.71 22.65 13.53
CA GLN A 5 -1.71 23.09 14.92
C GLN A 5 -2.58 22.16 15.76
N VAL A 6 -1.95 21.46 16.67
CA VAL A 6 -2.61 20.54 17.63
C VAL A 6 -2.50 21.12 19.03
N VAL A 7 -3.63 21.34 19.68
CA VAL A 7 -3.68 21.74 21.09
C VAL A 7 -4.03 20.54 21.94
N LEU A 8 -3.22 20.31 22.99
CA LEU A 8 -3.41 19.24 23.95
C LEU A 8 -3.76 19.82 25.32
N ALA A 9 -4.99 19.62 25.74
CA ALA A 9 -5.55 20.03 27.04
C ALA A 9 -5.68 18.83 27.98
N SER A 10 -5.14 18.93 29.19
CA SER A 10 -5.31 17.89 30.23
C SER A 10 -4.93 18.40 31.62
N PRO A 11 -5.51 17.86 32.68
CA PRO A 11 -5.10 18.12 34.04
C PRO A 11 -3.70 17.57 34.36
N SER A 12 -3.16 18.00 35.51
CA SER A 12 -1.77 17.69 35.92
C SER A 12 -1.49 16.21 36.19
N ASP A 13 -2.51 15.38 36.41
CA ASP A 13 -2.40 13.95 36.69
C ASP A 13 -2.21 13.05 35.47
N LEU A 14 -2.10 13.64 34.29
CA LEU A 14 -1.85 12.97 33.02
C LEU A 14 -0.48 13.34 32.43
N ALA A 15 0.54 13.51 33.28
CA ALA A 15 1.88 13.93 32.84
C ALA A 15 2.54 12.89 31.92
N ASP A 16 2.39 11.60 32.21
CA ASP A 16 2.97 10.51 31.42
C ASP A 16 2.30 10.39 30.06
N GLU A 17 0.98 10.55 30.02
CA GLU A 17 0.21 10.54 28.77
C GLU A 17 0.55 11.75 27.88
N ARG A 18 0.75 12.94 28.48
CA ARG A 18 1.23 14.11 27.72
C ARG A 18 2.62 13.91 27.15
N GLN A 19 3.54 13.37 27.97
CA GLN A 19 4.90 13.10 27.50
C GLN A 19 4.89 12.09 26.36
N MET A 20 4.10 11.02 26.46
CA MET A 20 3.94 10.03 25.38
C MET A 20 3.46 10.69 24.09
N ILE A 21 2.45 11.58 24.14
CA ILE A 21 1.94 12.29 22.95
C ILE A 21 3.03 13.21 22.37
N LYS A 22 3.78 13.90 23.21
CA LYS A 22 4.92 14.73 22.77
C LYS A 22 5.98 13.89 22.04
N ASP A 23 6.34 12.76 22.61
CA ASP A 23 7.33 11.84 22.01
C ASP A 23 6.82 11.26 20.70
N LEU A 24 5.54 10.91 20.64
CA LEU A 24 4.88 10.46 19.40
C LEU A 24 4.98 11.55 18.31
N VAL A 25 4.60 12.79 18.58
CA VAL A 25 4.71 13.90 17.63
C VAL A 25 6.15 14.13 17.20
N ASN A 26 7.10 14.08 18.13
CA ASN A 26 8.53 14.22 17.84
C ASN A 26 9.04 13.09 16.91
N SER A 27 8.51 11.88 17.04
CA SER A 27 8.85 10.75 16.18
C SER A 27 8.22 10.84 14.78
N LEU A 28 7.02 11.43 14.67
CA LEU A 28 6.29 11.58 13.42
C LEU A 28 6.76 12.78 12.58
N ASN A 29 7.14 13.89 13.23
CA ASN A 29 7.52 15.12 12.53
C ASN A 29 8.65 14.96 11.50
N PRO A 30 9.75 14.22 11.77
CA PRO A 30 10.79 13.99 10.77
C PRO A 30 10.27 13.32 9.49
N LEU A 31 9.26 12.47 9.60
CA LEU A 31 8.64 11.79 8.46
C LEU A 31 7.76 12.77 7.66
N TYR A 32 6.97 13.61 8.34
CA TYR A 32 6.06 14.55 7.70
C TYR A 32 6.76 15.79 7.13
N MET A 33 7.86 16.21 7.73
CA MET A 33 8.68 17.33 7.23
C MET A 33 9.24 17.07 5.83
N LYS A 34 9.50 15.80 5.48
CA LYS A 34 9.88 15.43 4.10
C LYS A 34 8.81 15.81 3.07
N ASN A 35 7.54 15.82 3.49
CA ASN A 35 6.39 16.23 2.68
C ASN A 35 6.00 17.71 2.88
N GLY A 36 6.84 18.50 3.52
CA GLY A 36 6.56 19.91 3.78
C GLY A 36 5.51 20.17 4.86
N ILE A 37 5.19 19.19 5.71
CA ILE A 37 4.19 19.26 6.78
C ILE A 37 4.87 19.12 8.13
N CYS A 38 4.38 19.86 9.14
CA CYS A 38 4.86 19.77 10.51
C CYS A 38 3.66 19.81 11.48
N ILE A 39 3.64 18.92 12.47
CA ILE A 39 2.69 18.98 13.59
C ILE A 39 3.26 19.93 14.64
N ASP A 40 2.56 21.04 14.88
CA ASP A 40 2.85 22.04 15.91
C ASP A 40 2.01 21.71 17.18
N LEU A 41 2.59 20.94 18.11
CA LEU A 41 1.93 20.53 19.33
C LEU A 41 2.06 21.62 20.39
N ARG A 42 0.93 22.17 20.82
CA ARG A 42 0.84 23.18 21.88
C ARG A 42 0.22 22.60 23.12
N MET A 43 0.86 22.86 24.25
CA MET A 43 0.46 22.41 25.59
C MET A 43 0.69 23.54 26.58
N TRP A 44 -0.11 23.63 27.63
CA TRP A 44 -0.01 24.68 28.64
C TRP A 44 1.38 24.73 29.33
N GLU A 45 2.08 23.61 29.45
CA GLU A 45 3.42 23.53 30.04
C GLU A 45 4.50 24.27 29.22
N ASN A 46 4.22 24.54 27.96
CA ASN A 46 5.12 25.28 27.09
C ASN A 46 4.84 26.80 27.13
N SER A 47 3.77 27.21 27.84
CA SER A 47 3.41 28.63 27.94
C SER A 47 4.41 29.38 28.81
N THR A 48 4.76 30.58 28.39
CA THR A 48 5.76 31.40 29.09
C THR A 48 5.14 32.06 30.33
N PRO A 49 5.68 31.84 31.54
CA PRO A 49 5.18 32.54 32.74
C PRO A 49 5.26 34.05 32.61
N GLY A 50 4.19 34.75 32.91
CA GLY A 50 4.16 36.20 32.84
C GLY A 50 2.95 36.78 33.58
N MET A 51 2.86 38.13 33.64
CA MET A 51 1.69 38.84 34.13
C MET A 51 0.82 39.30 32.95
N ASN A 52 -0.46 38.93 33.00
CA ASN A 52 -1.48 39.37 32.05
C ASN A 52 -2.67 39.99 32.80
N ALA A 53 -3.42 40.88 32.17
CA ALA A 53 -4.64 41.51 32.74
C ALA A 53 -5.71 40.43 33.08
N ASP A 54 -5.75 39.35 32.33
CA ASP A 54 -6.69 38.24 32.48
C ASP A 54 -6.12 37.07 33.35
N GLY A 55 -4.99 37.33 34.03
CA GLY A 55 -4.33 36.33 34.87
C GLY A 55 -3.55 35.25 34.12
N PRO A 56 -3.09 34.19 34.81
CA PRO A 56 -2.29 33.12 34.21
C PRO A 56 -3.02 32.39 33.07
N GLN A 57 -4.34 32.23 33.14
CA GLN A 57 -5.12 31.54 32.11
C GLN A 57 -5.17 32.37 30.81
N GLY A 58 -5.26 33.70 30.88
CA GLY A 58 -5.24 34.55 29.70
C GLY A 58 -3.95 34.42 28.88
N LEU A 59 -2.79 34.15 29.53
CA LEU A 59 -1.54 33.85 28.84
C LEU A 59 -1.57 32.48 28.18
N ILE A 60 -2.10 31.48 28.89
CA ILE A 60 -2.24 30.11 28.34
C ILE A 60 -3.14 30.14 27.10
N ASP A 61 -4.28 30.85 27.16
CA ASP A 61 -5.21 30.98 26.03
C ASP A 61 -4.58 31.65 24.82
N MET A 62 -3.75 32.69 25.06
CA MET A 62 -2.99 33.37 23.99
C MET A 62 -1.94 32.44 23.36
N ASP A 63 -1.21 31.68 24.16
CA ASP A 63 -0.15 30.79 23.66
C ASP A 63 -0.72 29.54 22.97
N LEU A 64 -1.82 28.99 23.47
CA LEU A 64 -2.47 27.82 22.89
C LEU A 64 -3.20 28.12 21.58
N GLU A 65 -3.76 29.33 21.42
CA GLU A 65 -4.56 29.73 20.26
C GLU A 65 -5.64 28.71 19.88
N ILE A 66 -6.34 28.15 20.87
CA ILE A 66 -7.31 27.05 20.72
C ILE A 66 -8.27 27.28 19.56
N THR A 67 -8.75 28.51 19.42
CA THR A 67 -9.72 28.87 18.39
C THR A 67 -9.18 28.82 16.96
N ASN A 68 -7.86 28.82 16.77
CA ASN A 68 -7.19 28.73 15.49
C ASN A 68 -6.64 27.34 15.20
N ALA A 69 -6.63 26.44 16.19
CA ALA A 69 -6.13 25.09 16.04
C ALA A 69 -6.86 24.29 14.94
N ASP A 70 -6.18 23.34 14.34
CA ASP A 70 -6.76 22.38 13.44
C ASP A 70 -7.38 21.21 14.22
N LEU A 71 -6.69 20.77 15.29
CA LEU A 71 -7.10 19.68 16.14
C LEU A 71 -6.98 20.09 17.62
N PHE A 72 -7.99 19.79 18.42
CA PHE A 72 -8.01 19.95 19.86
C PHE A 72 -8.20 18.58 20.53
N ILE A 73 -7.22 18.16 21.32
CA ILE A 73 -7.25 16.90 22.08
C ILE A 73 -7.41 17.25 23.57
N CYS A 74 -8.45 16.73 24.19
CA CYS A 74 -8.70 16.92 25.62
C CYS A 74 -8.71 15.56 26.32
N MET A 75 -7.99 15.46 27.45
CA MET A 75 -7.89 14.20 28.22
C MET A 75 -8.28 14.42 29.68
N TYR A 76 -8.94 13.43 30.27
CA TYR A 76 -9.30 13.39 31.70
C TYR A 76 -8.94 12.05 32.33
N LEU A 77 -8.45 12.10 33.61
CA LEU A 77 -8.19 10.94 34.45
C LEU A 77 -9.00 11.05 35.78
N LYS A 78 -8.40 11.56 36.84
CA LYS A 78 -8.99 11.66 38.20
C LYS A 78 -9.15 13.10 38.65
N LYS A 79 -8.47 14.05 38.02
CA LYS A 79 -8.56 15.48 38.34
C LYS A 79 -9.28 16.23 37.24
N ILE A 80 -10.06 17.24 37.61
CA ILE A 80 -10.70 18.14 36.65
C ILE A 80 -9.79 19.32 36.26
N GLY A 81 -8.72 19.54 37.02
CA GLY A 81 -7.81 20.67 36.90
C GLY A 81 -7.99 21.70 38.01
N THR A 82 -7.15 22.76 37.97
CA THR A 82 -7.21 23.85 38.96
C THR A 82 -8.36 24.79 38.63
N LYS A 83 -9.19 25.15 39.64
CA LYS A 83 -10.29 26.12 39.46
C LYS A 83 -9.72 27.50 39.11
N LEU A 84 -10.29 28.13 38.10
CA LEU A 84 -9.91 29.47 37.68
C LEU A 84 -10.46 30.53 38.66
N ALA A 85 -9.69 31.59 38.86
CA ALA A 85 -10.03 32.64 39.83
C ALA A 85 -11.30 33.42 39.46
N ASN A 86 -11.58 33.56 38.19
CA ASN A 86 -12.66 34.38 37.65
C ASN A 86 -13.81 33.56 37.05
N GLU A 87 -13.74 32.24 37.08
CA GLU A 87 -14.73 31.34 36.47
C GLU A 87 -15.07 30.18 37.45
N ASP A 88 -16.27 29.63 37.30
CA ASP A 88 -16.72 28.47 38.08
C ASP A 88 -16.27 27.11 37.50
N VAL A 89 -15.33 27.14 36.55
CA VAL A 89 -14.80 25.97 35.88
C VAL A 89 -13.29 25.81 36.11
N ALA A 90 -12.78 24.62 35.86
CA ALA A 90 -11.34 24.35 35.90
C ALA A 90 -10.69 24.70 34.54
N GLY A 91 -9.36 24.94 34.52
CA GLY A 91 -8.66 25.33 33.31
C GLY A 91 -8.88 24.39 32.10
N THR A 92 -8.78 23.08 32.30
CA THR A 92 -9.04 22.11 31.19
C THR A 92 -10.51 22.14 30.72
N GLU A 93 -11.48 22.38 31.59
CA GLU A 93 -12.89 22.54 31.22
C GLU A 93 -13.11 23.86 30.46
N HIS A 94 -12.44 24.95 30.87
CA HIS A 94 -12.43 26.24 30.14
C HIS A 94 -11.91 26.07 28.73
N GLU A 95 -10.74 25.44 28.57
CA GLU A 95 -10.13 25.16 27.26
C GLU A 95 -11.06 24.33 26.34
N LEU A 96 -11.74 23.32 26.92
CA LEU A 96 -12.73 22.51 26.18
C LEU A 96 -13.95 23.35 25.76
N ASN A 97 -14.44 24.22 26.63
CA ASN A 97 -15.57 25.10 26.31
C ASN A 97 -15.20 26.09 25.19
N LEU A 98 -13.99 26.68 25.20
CA LEU A 98 -13.49 27.52 24.13
C LEU A 98 -13.43 26.76 22.77
N ALA A 99 -12.96 25.52 22.81
CA ALA A 99 -12.91 24.68 21.60
C ALA A 99 -14.32 24.37 21.06
N LEU A 100 -15.27 24.02 21.95
CA LEU A 100 -16.67 23.74 21.59
C LEU A 100 -17.36 24.99 21.01
N ASP A 101 -17.21 26.14 21.64
CA ASP A 101 -17.77 27.42 21.16
C ASP A 101 -17.19 27.81 19.79
N SER A 102 -15.89 27.63 19.62
CA SER A 102 -15.25 27.86 18.34
C SER A 102 -15.77 26.92 17.26
N TYR A 103 -15.91 25.64 17.58
CA TYR A 103 -16.47 24.65 16.64
C TYR A 103 -17.90 24.98 16.21
N HIS A 104 -18.75 25.39 17.14
CA HIS A 104 -20.12 25.78 16.81
C HIS A 104 -20.18 26.96 15.86
N LYS A 105 -19.29 27.96 16.02
CA LYS A 105 -19.25 29.18 15.20
C LYS A 105 -18.54 28.99 13.87
N ARG A 106 -17.45 28.21 13.83
CA ARG A 106 -16.50 28.19 12.72
C ARG A 106 -16.21 26.79 12.14
N ARG A 107 -16.75 25.73 12.77
CA ARG A 107 -16.46 24.33 12.46
C ARG A 107 -14.96 23.97 12.63
N LYS A 108 -14.26 24.68 13.52
CA LYS A 108 -12.86 24.45 13.93
C LYS A 108 -12.69 24.77 15.41
N PRO A 109 -11.76 24.10 16.10
CA PRO A 109 -10.94 22.92 15.71
C PRO A 109 -11.77 21.62 15.59
N ASP A 110 -11.22 20.55 14.98
CA ASP A 110 -11.73 19.21 15.22
C ASP A 110 -11.44 18.83 16.67
N ILE A 111 -12.43 18.25 17.38
CA ILE A 111 -12.33 18.01 18.80
C ILE A 111 -12.31 16.49 19.07
N LYS A 112 -11.32 16.03 19.85
CA LYS A 112 -11.22 14.67 20.33
C LYS A 112 -11.08 14.68 21.86
N THR A 113 -11.90 13.88 22.54
CA THR A 113 -11.84 13.79 24.00
C THR A 113 -11.60 12.36 24.45
N PHE A 114 -10.68 12.20 25.40
CA PHE A 114 -10.27 10.92 25.93
C PHE A 114 -10.51 10.85 27.44
N PHE A 115 -11.09 9.75 27.91
CA PHE A 115 -11.41 9.53 29.30
C PHE A 115 -10.77 8.22 29.76
N LYS A 116 -9.85 8.30 30.73
CA LYS A 116 -9.22 7.10 31.28
C LYS A 116 -10.24 6.31 32.12
N VAL A 117 -10.29 5.01 31.84
CA VAL A 117 -11.11 4.10 32.63
C VAL A 117 -10.49 3.96 34.02
N ILE A 118 -11.29 4.20 35.07
CA ILE A 118 -10.87 4.12 36.47
C ILE A 118 -11.75 3.12 37.25
N ASP A 119 -11.18 2.51 38.28
CA ASP A 119 -11.91 1.58 39.16
C ASP A 119 -12.90 2.30 40.07
N GLU A 120 -13.95 1.59 40.51
CA GLU A 120 -14.95 2.12 41.42
C GLU A 120 -14.34 2.66 42.73
N SER A 121 -13.25 2.05 43.23
CA SER A 121 -12.52 2.45 44.44
C SER A 121 -11.79 3.79 44.33
N GLU A 122 -11.59 4.27 43.10
CA GLU A 122 -10.85 5.50 42.79
C GLU A 122 -11.75 6.74 42.61
N LYS A 123 -13.06 6.58 42.74
CA LYS A 123 -14.04 7.66 42.55
C LYS A 123 -13.96 8.71 43.68
N ASN A 124 -13.91 9.96 43.27
CA ASN A 124 -13.89 11.15 44.09
C ASN A 124 -14.82 12.25 43.53
N ASP A 125 -14.84 13.43 44.11
CA ASP A 125 -15.71 14.53 43.63
C ASP A 125 -15.32 15.03 42.21
N ASP A 126 -14.04 15.06 41.89
CA ASP A 126 -13.57 15.42 40.54
C ASP A 126 -14.01 14.37 39.52
N THR A 127 -13.90 13.10 39.81
CA THR A 127 -14.34 12.03 38.89
C THR A 127 -15.84 12.05 38.66
N ARG A 128 -16.66 12.52 39.63
CA ARG A 128 -18.11 12.75 39.43
C ARG A 128 -18.34 13.88 38.43
N LYS A 129 -17.58 14.97 38.52
CA LYS A 129 -17.66 16.10 37.57
C LYS A 129 -17.18 15.67 36.15
N ILE A 130 -16.08 14.92 36.09
CA ILE A 130 -15.59 14.34 34.81
C ILE A 130 -16.66 13.43 34.18
N SER A 131 -17.35 12.61 35.00
CA SER A 131 -18.47 11.80 34.54
C SER A 131 -19.66 12.64 34.02
N ALA A 132 -19.90 13.81 34.62
CA ALA A 132 -20.91 14.73 34.11
C ALA A 132 -20.50 15.35 32.76
N ILE A 133 -19.23 15.73 32.62
CA ILE A 133 -18.68 16.21 31.35
C ILE A 133 -18.78 15.13 30.26
N SER A 134 -18.34 13.90 30.54
CA SER A 134 -18.40 12.80 29.59
C SER A 134 -19.82 12.51 29.10
N LYS A 135 -20.82 12.54 30.02
CA LYS A 135 -22.23 12.37 29.65
C LYS A 135 -22.77 13.47 28.74
N LYS A 136 -22.28 14.71 28.87
CA LYS A 136 -22.64 15.82 27.98
C LYS A 136 -22.01 15.64 26.58
N LEU A 137 -20.81 15.08 26.51
CA LEU A 137 -20.05 14.92 25.26
C LEU A 137 -20.43 13.65 24.50
N GLN A 138 -20.91 12.62 25.18
CA GLN A 138 -21.27 11.34 24.57
C GLN A 138 -22.32 11.47 23.45
N PRO A 139 -23.42 12.22 23.60
CA PRO A 139 -24.38 12.41 22.52
C PRO A 139 -23.83 13.17 21.30
N LEU A 140 -22.72 13.90 21.49
CA LEU A 140 -22.01 14.61 20.42
C LEU A 140 -20.98 13.74 19.70
N GLY A 141 -20.85 12.46 20.10
CA GLY A 141 -19.81 11.57 19.59
C GLY A 141 -18.39 11.88 20.10
N LEU A 142 -18.27 12.71 21.14
CA LEU A 142 -17.00 13.18 21.70
C LEU A 142 -16.63 12.42 22.99
N TYR A 143 -16.75 11.09 23.01
CA TYR A 143 -16.38 10.26 24.15
C TYR A 143 -15.58 9.05 23.70
N THR A 144 -14.29 9.05 24.04
CA THR A 144 -13.40 7.93 23.77
C THR A 144 -12.77 7.44 25.07
N PRO A 145 -13.15 6.28 25.61
CA PRO A 145 -12.50 5.70 26.76
C PRO A 145 -11.13 5.12 26.37
N PHE A 146 -10.18 5.11 27.31
CA PHE A 146 -8.92 4.38 27.16
C PHE A 146 -8.51 3.74 28.50
N LYS A 147 -7.82 2.61 28.44
CA LYS A 147 -7.41 1.83 29.62
C LYS A 147 -5.98 2.12 30.05
N ASP A 148 -5.09 2.26 29.08
CA ASP A 148 -3.67 2.44 29.31
C ASP A 148 -3.03 3.37 28.26
N ILE A 149 -1.75 3.68 28.47
CA ILE A 149 -0.98 4.58 27.60
C ILE A 149 -0.82 4.02 26.18
N SER A 150 -0.77 2.69 26.03
CA SER A 150 -0.62 2.06 24.70
C SER A 150 -1.88 2.27 23.86
N GLU A 151 -3.06 2.02 24.42
CA GLU A 151 -4.34 2.27 23.75
C GLU A 151 -4.54 3.75 23.39
N LEU A 152 -4.15 4.66 24.30
CA LEU A 152 -4.18 6.10 24.03
C LEU A 152 -3.23 6.46 22.87
N LYS A 153 -1.99 5.93 22.87
CA LYS A 153 -0.99 6.16 21.82
C LYS A 153 -1.51 5.75 20.47
N ASP A 154 -2.11 4.55 20.37
CA ASP A 154 -2.66 4.03 19.12
C ASP A 154 -3.79 4.91 18.59
N ASN A 155 -4.69 5.35 19.48
CA ASN A 155 -5.80 6.22 19.09
C ASN A 155 -5.30 7.61 18.64
N VAL A 156 -4.39 8.23 19.38
CA VAL A 156 -3.83 9.54 19.00
C VAL A 156 -3.01 9.44 17.73
N SER A 157 -2.22 8.36 17.54
CA SER A 157 -1.46 8.13 16.31
C SER A 157 -2.36 8.09 15.08
N LYS A 158 -3.47 7.33 15.14
CA LYS A 158 -4.47 7.27 14.05
C LYS A 158 -5.07 8.64 13.74
N ILE A 159 -5.39 9.43 14.77
CA ILE A 159 -5.96 10.77 14.59
C ILE A 159 -4.96 11.70 13.92
N LEU A 160 -3.72 11.76 14.42
CA LEU A 160 -2.67 12.61 13.84
C LEU A 160 -2.37 12.23 12.39
N GLN A 161 -2.29 10.93 12.10
CA GLN A 161 -2.11 10.44 10.74
C GLN A 161 -3.28 10.84 9.83
N ALA A 162 -4.52 10.72 10.31
CA ALA A 162 -5.70 11.13 9.55
C ALA A 162 -5.69 12.64 9.23
N GLU A 163 -5.29 13.50 10.20
CA GLU A 163 -5.18 14.94 9.98
C GLU A 163 -4.10 15.29 8.96
N VAL A 164 -2.92 14.65 9.06
CA VAL A 164 -1.85 14.80 8.06
C VAL A 164 -2.34 14.37 6.69
N MET A 165 -3.00 13.21 6.59
CA MET A 165 -3.55 12.71 5.32
C MET A 165 -4.63 13.61 4.75
N ASN A 166 -5.48 14.20 5.61
CA ASN A 166 -6.48 15.19 5.18
C ASN A 166 -5.81 16.45 4.61
N LEU A 167 -4.71 16.89 5.22
CA LEU A 167 -3.96 18.04 4.73
C LEU A 167 -3.27 17.72 3.40
N ILE A 168 -2.61 16.56 3.30
CA ILE A 168 -2.01 16.08 2.04
C ILE A 168 -3.07 15.98 0.94
N ARG A 169 -4.25 15.46 1.25
CA ARG A 169 -5.37 15.43 0.30
C ARG A 169 -5.82 16.84 -0.12
N LYS A 170 -5.85 17.79 0.81
CA LYS A 170 -6.17 19.19 0.50
C LYS A 170 -5.08 19.87 -0.33
N GLN A 171 -3.81 19.56 -0.09
CA GLN A 171 -2.68 20.04 -0.90
C GLN A 171 -2.67 19.41 -2.31
N GLY A 172 -3.01 18.11 -2.39
CA GLY A 172 -3.23 17.44 -3.67
C GLY A 172 -4.49 17.95 -4.41
N GLN A 173 -5.35 18.73 -3.75
CA GLN A 173 -6.51 19.38 -4.35
C GLN A 173 -6.21 20.75 -5.02
N VAL A 174 -4.96 21.21 -5.05
CA VAL A 174 -4.52 22.15 -6.09
C VAL A 174 -4.08 21.33 -7.33
N MET A 175 -4.87 20.32 -7.67
CA MET A 175 -4.92 19.81 -9.03
C MET A 175 -5.59 20.88 -9.89
N PRO A 176 -5.08 21.18 -11.09
CA PRO A 176 -5.89 21.94 -12.04
C PRO A 176 -7.27 21.27 -12.09
N GLU A 177 -8.33 22.05 -12.04
CA GLU A 177 -9.70 21.53 -12.04
C GLU A 177 -9.82 20.44 -13.09
N ILE A 178 -10.20 19.22 -12.64
CA ILE A 178 -10.54 18.15 -13.57
C ILE A 178 -11.85 18.58 -14.20
N HIS A 179 -11.75 19.14 -15.39
CA HIS A 179 -12.86 19.83 -16.02
C HIS A 179 -13.94 18.91 -16.56
N LYS A 180 -13.70 17.56 -16.58
CA LYS A 180 -14.66 16.63 -17.17
C LYS A 180 -14.70 15.28 -16.49
N TYR A 181 -15.88 14.92 -15.99
CA TYR A 181 -16.20 13.54 -15.61
C TYR A 181 -16.75 12.82 -16.83
N ILE A 182 -16.21 11.65 -17.17
CA ILE A 182 -16.62 10.87 -18.34
C ILE A 182 -16.94 9.48 -17.88
N GLU A 183 -18.20 9.08 -18.03
CA GLU A 183 -18.61 7.69 -17.86
C GLU A 183 -18.13 6.86 -19.07
N ILE A 184 -17.61 5.69 -18.81
CA ILE A 184 -17.00 4.80 -19.79
C ILE A 184 -17.71 3.46 -19.74
N SER A 185 -18.23 3.03 -20.86
CA SER A 185 -18.99 1.79 -20.99
C SER A 185 -18.24 0.69 -21.75
N ASP A 186 -17.24 1.05 -22.56
CA ASP A 186 -16.46 0.11 -23.35
C ASP A 186 -15.00 0.59 -23.56
N THR A 187 -14.18 -0.26 -24.17
CA THR A 187 -12.76 0.02 -24.42
C THR A 187 -12.56 1.17 -25.43
N ASN A 188 -13.40 1.30 -26.44
CA ASN A 188 -13.31 2.39 -27.42
C ASN A 188 -13.55 3.75 -26.76
N GLU A 189 -14.55 3.85 -25.90
CA GLU A 189 -14.80 5.06 -25.08
C GLU A 189 -13.62 5.33 -24.14
N PHE A 190 -13.11 4.29 -23.46
CA PHE A 190 -11.95 4.42 -22.56
C PHE A 190 -10.76 5.02 -23.31
N ILE A 191 -10.35 4.41 -24.40
CA ILE A 191 -9.19 4.86 -25.18
C ILE A 191 -9.41 6.25 -25.80
N SER A 192 -10.62 6.53 -26.30
CA SER A 192 -10.95 7.82 -26.91
C SER A 192 -10.93 8.99 -25.92
N ASN A 193 -11.23 8.72 -24.66
CA ASN A 193 -11.29 9.73 -23.62
C ASN A 193 -10.05 9.72 -22.68
N PHE A 194 -9.11 8.80 -22.87
CA PHE A 194 -7.88 8.78 -22.07
C PHE A 194 -6.96 9.91 -22.50
N SER A 195 -7.13 11.07 -21.95
CA SER A 195 -6.36 12.27 -22.27
C SER A 195 -6.11 13.10 -21.01
N SER A 196 -5.10 13.97 -21.07
CA SER A 196 -4.72 14.83 -19.93
C SER A 196 -5.90 15.62 -19.38
N ASN A 197 -5.93 15.77 -18.07
CA ASN A 197 -6.94 16.51 -17.29
C ASN A 197 -8.35 15.87 -17.29
N ASN A 198 -8.48 14.58 -17.61
CA ASN A 198 -9.76 13.85 -17.56
C ASN A 198 -9.88 12.98 -16.31
N LYS A 199 -11.10 12.84 -15.84
CA LYS A 199 -11.51 11.80 -14.90
C LYS A 199 -12.44 10.83 -15.61
N LEU A 200 -12.02 9.57 -15.73
CA LEU A 200 -12.76 8.49 -16.33
C LEU A 200 -13.40 7.65 -15.22
N VAL A 201 -14.68 7.34 -15.37
CA VAL A 201 -15.42 6.46 -14.45
C VAL A 201 -15.90 5.27 -15.26
N LEU A 202 -15.27 4.12 -15.05
CA LEU A 202 -15.60 2.90 -15.76
C LEU A 202 -16.81 2.24 -15.13
N ASN A 203 -17.81 1.97 -15.95
CA ASN A 203 -18.96 1.17 -15.55
C ASN A 203 -18.52 -0.29 -15.29
N LYS A 204 -19.30 -1.00 -14.49
CA LYS A 204 -19.06 -2.42 -14.24
C LYS A 204 -19.00 -3.19 -15.56
N GLY A 205 -17.92 -3.95 -15.77
CA GLY A 205 -17.75 -4.75 -16.98
C GLY A 205 -16.33 -5.24 -17.20
N TYR A 206 -16.15 -5.89 -18.35
CA TYR A 206 -14.87 -6.37 -18.83
C TYR A 206 -14.42 -5.50 -20.02
N TYR A 207 -13.20 -5.03 -19.96
CA TYR A 207 -12.57 -4.17 -20.97
C TYR A 207 -11.35 -4.88 -21.53
N ASP A 208 -11.44 -5.36 -22.77
CA ASP A 208 -10.24 -5.84 -23.48
C ASP A 208 -9.42 -4.63 -23.93
N MET A 209 -8.24 -4.45 -23.34
CA MET A 209 -7.41 -3.25 -23.58
C MET A 209 -6.89 -3.13 -25.02
N LEU A 210 -7.07 -4.13 -25.85
CA LEU A 210 -6.67 -4.14 -27.27
C LEU A 210 -7.85 -4.13 -28.24
N ASP A 211 -9.10 -4.27 -27.73
CA ASP A 211 -10.32 -4.23 -28.55
C ASP A 211 -10.78 -2.78 -28.77
N PHE A 212 -9.99 -2.05 -29.57
CA PHE A 212 -10.34 -0.71 -30.01
C PHE A 212 -9.88 -0.46 -31.45
N GLU A 213 -10.67 0.34 -32.18
CA GLU A 213 -10.46 0.62 -33.61
C GLU A 213 -9.67 1.92 -33.87
N ARG A 214 -9.44 2.72 -32.82
CA ARG A 214 -8.77 4.01 -32.95
C ARG A 214 -7.36 3.86 -33.52
N GLU A 215 -7.00 4.71 -34.49
CA GLU A 215 -5.63 4.84 -34.97
C GLU A 215 -4.66 5.26 -33.87
N ASN A 216 -3.44 4.80 -33.93
CA ASN A 216 -2.37 5.18 -33.02
C ASN A 216 -2.16 6.70 -33.06
N THR A 217 -1.97 7.27 -31.86
CA THR A 217 -1.59 8.67 -31.67
C THR A 217 -0.26 8.72 -30.92
N ASP A 218 0.36 9.91 -30.84
CA ASP A 218 1.61 10.09 -30.06
C ASP A 218 1.44 9.77 -28.55
N ASN A 219 0.20 9.82 -28.07
CA ASN A 219 -0.10 9.64 -26.65
C ASN A 219 -0.69 8.27 -26.31
N ILE A 220 -1.39 7.62 -27.25
CA ILE A 220 -2.00 6.31 -27.04
C ILE A 220 -1.82 5.50 -28.32
N PHE A 221 -1.19 4.35 -28.20
CA PHE A 221 -0.91 3.49 -29.33
C PHE A 221 -0.76 2.02 -28.92
N LYS A 222 -0.99 1.15 -29.91
CA LYS A 222 -0.63 -0.26 -29.82
C LYS A 222 0.83 -0.41 -30.23
N GLU A 223 1.61 -1.03 -29.38
CA GLU A 223 3.01 -1.36 -29.63
C GLU A 223 3.12 -2.87 -29.81
N GLU A 224 3.85 -3.30 -30.84
CA GLU A 224 4.04 -4.71 -31.16
C GLU A 224 4.89 -5.39 -30.07
N VAL A 225 4.43 -6.55 -29.62
CA VAL A 225 5.14 -7.48 -28.75
C VAL A 225 5.23 -8.85 -29.45
N PHE A 226 5.93 -9.80 -28.83
CA PHE A 226 6.22 -11.08 -29.50
C PHE A 226 4.97 -11.84 -29.99
N ASP A 227 3.87 -11.79 -29.26
CA ASP A 227 2.64 -12.53 -29.56
C ASP A 227 1.41 -11.64 -29.83
N GLY A 228 1.62 -10.38 -30.13
CA GLY A 228 0.54 -9.43 -30.43
C GLY A 228 0.91 -7.98 -30.20
N ASN A 229 0.04 -7.26 -29.52
CA ASN A 229 0.25 -5.85 -29.18
C ASN A 229 0.03 -5.60 -27.71
N GLN A 230 0.58 -4.50 -27.20
CA GLN A 230 0.27 -3.94 -25.88
C GLN A 230 -0.24 -2.51 -26.01
N LEU A 231 -1.02 -2.07 -25.02
CA LEU A 231 -1.47 -0.68 -24.91
C LEU A 231 -0.38 0.17 -24.25
N VAL A 232 0.06 1.21 -24.95
CA VAL A 232 0.97 2.23 -24.40
C VAL A 232 0.25 3.56 -24.27
N VAL A 233 0.34 4.15 -23.09
CA VAL A 233 -0.11 5.50 -22.75
C VAL A 233 1.13 6.35 -22.49
N SER A 234 1.33 7.41 -23.27
CA SER A 234 2.56 8.19 -23.23
C SER A 234 2.31 9.70 -23.15
N ASN A 235 3.17 10.42 -22.41
CA ASN A 235 3.14 11.88 -22.28
C ASN A 235 1.77 12.45 -21.84
N ILE A 236 1.05 11.73 -20.99
CA ILE A 236 -0.25 12.13 -20.44
C ILE A 236 -0.09 12.54 -18.98
N SER A 237 -0.84 13.55 -18.57
CA SER A 237 -0.81 14.05 -17.20
C SER A 237 -2.19 14.38 -16.63
N ASN A 238 -2.29 14.35 -15.28
CA ASN A 238 -3.50 14.72 -14.55
C ASN A 238 -4.73 13.88 -14.94
N VAL A 239 -4.59 12.55 -14.94
CA VAL A 239 -5.69 11.63 -15.26
C VAL A 239 -6.06 10.83 -14.01
N THR A 240 -7.35 10.73 -13.78
CA THR A 240 -7.91 9.81 -12.77
C THR A 240 -8.80 8.80 -13.46
N VAL A 241 -8.57 7.52 -13.19
CA VAL A 241 -9.43 6.40 -13.63
C VAL A 241 -10.02 5.75 -12.40
N VAL A 242 -11.34 5.68 -12.34
CA VAL A 242 -12.09 5.04 -11.25
C VAL A 242 -12.89 3.89 -11.83
N GLY A 243 -12.73 2.70 -11.25
CA GLY A 243 -13.55 1.55 -11.58
C GLY A 243 -14.60 1.26 -10.50
N ASP A 244 -15.70 0.68 -10.89
CA ASP A 244 -16.71 0.07 -10.02
C ASP A 244 -16.94 -1.36 -10.51
N ASN A 245 -16.22 -2.33 -9.95
CA ASN A 245 -16.22 -3.71 -10.44
C ASN A 245 -15.87 -3.81 -11.95
N SER A 246 -14.90 -3.03 -12.39
CA SER A 246 -14.42 -2.98 -13.76
C SER A 246 -13.13 -3.77 -13.87
N THR A 247 -13.08 -4.69 -14.85
CA THR A 247 -11.92 -5.55 -15.08
C THR A 247 -11.30 -5.25 -16.45
N LEU A 248 -10.04 -4.85 -16.43
CA LEU A 248 -9.24 -4.54 -17.62
C LEU A 248 -8.37 -5.76 -17.95
N LEU A 249 -8.50 -6.30 -19.14
CA LEU A 249 -7.84 -7.52 -19.56
C LEU A 249 -6.97 -7.31 -20.81
N VAL A 250 -5.93 -8.13 -20.94
CA VAL A 250 -5.16 -8.26 -22.16
C VAL A 250 -4.93 -9.74 -22.48
N ASN A 251 -4.93 -10.11 -23.77
CA ASN A 251 -4.75 -11.50 -24.18
C ASN A 251 -3.31 -11.88 -24.50
N PRO A 252 -2.50 -11.10 -25.25
CA PRO A 252 -1.12 -11.44 -25.53
C PRO A 252 -0.30 -11.59 -24.25
N ARG A 253 0.46 -12.68 -24.14
CA ARG A 253 1.22 -13.03 -22.94
C ARG A 253 2.45 -12.14 -22.70
N TYR A 254 2.97 -11.54 -23.78
CA TYR A 254 4.11 -10.63 -23.75
C TYR A 254 3.69 -9.17 -23.56
N ALA A 255 2.39 -8.89 -23.57
CA ALA A 255 1.85 -7.54 -23.39
C ALA A 255 1.71 -7.18 -21.90
N ASN A 256 2.06 -5.96 -21.54
CA ASN A 256 1.55 -5.36 -20.31
C ASN A 256 0.06 -5.05 -20.48
N VAL A 257 -0.72 -5.13 -19.38
CA VAL A 257 -2.14 -4.72 -19.47
C VAL A 257 -2.22 -3.24 -19.83
N ILE A 258 -1.42 -2.40 -19.16
CA ILE A 258 -1.17 -1.01 -19.56
C ILE A 258 0.29 -0.66 -19.28
N CYS A 259 0.96 -0.09 -20.28
CA CYS A 259 2.29 0.51 -20.16
C CYS A 259 2.17 2.04 -20.16
N PHE A 260 2.56 2.70 -19.08
CA PHE A 260 2.63 4.15 -18.96
C PHE A 260 4.05 4.64 -19.19
N ARG A 261 4.25 5.57 -20.13
CA ARG A 261 5.57 6.16 -20.43
C ARG A 261 5.53 7.68 -20.30
N LYS A 262 6.46 8.26 -19.53
CA LYS A 262 6.59 9.71 -19.35
C LYS A 262 5.28 10.37 -18.92
N CYS A 263 4.51 9.68 -18.08
CA CYS A 263 3.25 10.16 -17.54
C CYS A 263 3.44 10.77 -16.15
N SER A 264 2.57 11.70 -15.79
CA SER A 264 2.61 12.33 -14.46
C SER A 264 1.22 12.57 -13.89
N ASN A 265 1.11 12.53 -12.55
CA ASN A 265 -0.16 12.74 -11.87
C ASN A 265 -1.27 11.79 -12.36
N ILE A 266 -0.96 10.50 -12.45
CA ILE A 266 -1.93 9.46 -12.83
C ILE A 266 -2.46 8.81 -11.54
N LYS A 267 -3.78 8.68 -11.48
CA LYS A 267 -4.45 8.02 -10.37
C LYS A 267 -5.36 6.90 -10.88
N LEU A 268 -5.15 5.68 -10.40
CA LEU A 268 -5.99 4.50 -10.70
C LEU A 268 -6.66 4.04 -9.41
N ILE A 269 -7.97 3.83 -9.42
CA ILE A 269 -8.77 3.51 -8.22
C ILE A 269 -9.76 2.38 -8.51
N GLY A 270 -9.79 1.36 -7.66
CA GLY A 270 -10.86 0.34 -7.63
C GLY A 270 -10.95 -0.52 -8.88
N LEU A 271 -9.85 -0.73 -9.58
CA LEU A 271 -9.77 -1.52 -10.82
C LEU A 271 -9.23 -2.92 -10.54
N THR A 272 -9.72 -3.88 -11.30
CA THR A 272 -9.13 -5.20 -11.44
C THR A 272 -8.41 -5.28 -12.79
N LEU A 273 -7.13 -5.65 -12.82
CA LEU A 273 -6.34 -5.72 -14.05
C LEU A 273 -5.61 -7.06 -14.13
N GLY A 274 -5.58 -7.66 -15.32
CA GLY A 274 -4.89 -8.92 -15.50
C GLY A 274 -4.84 -9.41 -16.94
N HIS A 275 -4.23 -10.59 -17.10
CA HIS A 275 -4.23 -11.29 -18.38
C HIS A 275 -5.45 -12.22 -18.47
N THR A 276 -5.92 -12.49 -19.68
CA THR A 276 -7.02 -13.43 -19.91
C THR A 276 -6.62 -14.86 -19.52
N PRO A 277 -7.57 -15.69 -19.09
CA PRO A 277 -7.33 -16.82 -18.20
C PRO A 277 -6.86 -18.12 -18.83
N ARG A 278 -5.89 -18.16 -19.70
CA ARG A 278 -5.04 -19.34 -19.85
C ARG A 278 -3.64 -18.98 -19.37
N LYS A 279 -3.50 -19.10 -18.06
CA LYS A 279 -2.27 -18.81 -17.34
C LYS A 279 -1.20 -19.80 -17.76
N GLY A 280 -0.24 -19.33 -18.44
CA GLY A 280 1.02 -20.00 -18.75
C GLY A 280 2.09 -18.93 -18.67
N SER A 281 3.32 -19.23 -19.02
CA SER A 281 4.44 -18.29 -18.99
C SER A 281 4.15 -16.96 -19.70
N CYS A 282 3.38 -16.08 -19.06
CA CYS A 282 3.26 -14.71 -19.53
C CYS A 282 4.57 -13.97 -19.29
N MET A 283 4.94 -13.05 -20.13
CA MET A 283 6.17 -12.26 -20.03
C MET A 283 5.90 -10.77 -19.84
N GLY A 284 4.67 -10.33 -20.05
CA GLY A 284 4.23 -8.96 -19.79
C GLY A 284 3.84 -8.74 -18.32
N SER A 285 4.02 -7.55 -17.80
CA SER A 285 3.56 -7.14 -16.45
C SER A 285 2.11 -6.70 -16.48
N VAL A 286 1.44 -6.60 -15.30
CA VAL A 286 0.10 -6.02 -15.28
C VAL A 286 0.20 -4.50 -15.49
N LEU A 287 0.91 -3.80 -14.64
CA LEU A 287 1.15 -2.36 -14.77
C LEU A 287 2.64 -2.11 -14.90
N ARG A 288 3.03 -1.45 -15.99
CA ARG A 288 4.39 -0.99 -16.21
C ARG A 288 4.43 0.54 -16.29
N PHE A 289 5.34 1.16 -15.55
CA PHE A 289 5.58 2.60 -15.57
C PHE A 289 7.03 2.87 -15.91
N GLU A 290 7.26 3.68 -16.94
CA GLU A 290 8.59 4.08 -17.41
C GLU A 290 8.73 5.61 -17.41
N ASN A 291 9.72 6.14 -16.68
CA ASN A 291 9.97 7.58 -16.58
C ASN A 291 8.74 8.37 -16.10
N CYS A 292 7.99 7.83 -15.17
CA CYS A 292 6.76 8.41 -14.64
C CYS A 292 6.97 9.10 -13.30
N ASN A 293 6.11 10.07 -12.99
CA ASN A 293 6.18 10.81 -11.73
C ASN A 293 4.79 11.00 -11.14
N ASN A 294 4.70 10.92 -9.80
CA ASN A 294 3.48 11.15 -9.04
C ASN A 294 2.32 10.25 -9.50
N ILE A 295 2.51 8.95 -9.32
CA ILE A 295 1.51 7.93 -9.62
C ILE A 295 0.87 7.47 -8.31
N GLN A 296 -0.44 7.41 -8.27
CA GLN A 296 -1.23 6.92 -7.15
C GLN A 296 -2.10 5.75 -7.57
N LEU A 297 -1.93 4.62 -6.88
CA LEU A 297 -2.69 3.39 -7.12
C LEU A 297 -3.46 3.04 -5.84
N ASP A 298 -4.78 3.03 -5.90
CA ASP A 298 -5.65 2.79 -4.74
C ASP A 298 -6.62 1.62 -5.00
N SER A 299 -6.63 0.64 -4.11
CA SER A 299 -7.61 -0.46 -4.11
C SER A 299 -7.64 -1.22 -5.45
N LEU A 300 -6.48 -1.58 -5.99
CA LEU A 300 -6.39 -2.37 -7.21
C LEU A 300 -6.21 -3.87 -6.91
N GLU A 301 -6.73 -4.70 -7.81
CA GLU A 301 -6.43 -6.14 -7.88
C GLU A 301 -5.66 -6.43 -9.16
N LEU A 302 -4.41 -6.91 -9.02
CA LEU A 302 -3.48 -7.18 -10.12
C LEU A 302 -3.19 -8.67 -10.15
N PHE A 303 -3.54 -9.35 -11.25
CA PHE A 303 -3.49 -10.81 -11.28
C PHE A 303 -3.03 -11.41 -12.61
N GLY A 304 -2.58 -12.66 -12.52
CA GLY A 304 -2.42 -13.55 -13.67
C GLY A 304 -1.41 -13.05 -14.71
N CYS A 305 -0.44 -12.28 -14.29
CA CYS A 305 0.61 -11.79 -15.18
C CYS A 305 1.79 -12.77 -15.25
N GLY A 306 2.58 -12.60 -16.27
CA GLY A 306 3.77 -13.42 -16.46
C GLY A 306 4.96 -12.94 -15.69
N THR A 307 5.23 -11.64 -15.69
CA THR A 307 6.40 -11.12 -14.99
C THR A 307 6.03 -10.53 -13.65
N TYR A 308 5.49 -9.34 -13.59
CA TYR A 308 5.24 -8.64 -12.32
C TYR A 308 3.85 -8.03 -12.27
N GLY A 309 3.31 -7.88 -11.07
CA GLY A 309 2.10 -7.10 -10.85
C GLY A 309 2.33 -5.61 -11.13
N ILE A 310 3.45 -5.07 -10.60
CA ILE A 310 3.87 -3.70 -10.85
C ILE A 310 5.35 -3.70 -11.23
N GLU A 311 5.66 -3.04 -12.33
CA GLU A 311 7.02 -2.79 -12.80
C GLU A 311 7.26 -1.28 -12.90
N LEU A 312 8.31 -0.79 -12.24
CA LEU A 312 8.70 0.62 -12.21
C LEU A 312 10.11 0.77 -12.75
N GLU A 313 10.29 1.67 -13.70
CA GLU A 313 11.60 2.03 -14.24
C GLU A 313 11.77 3.54 -14.32
N ASN A 314 12.78 4.09 -13.63
CA ASN A 314 13.07 5.52 -13.53
C ASN A 314 11.85 6.36 -13.08
N CYS A 315 11.13 5.89 -12.06
CA CYS A 315 9.91 6.51 -11.58
C CYS A 315 10.10 7.16 -10.21
N THR A 316 9.41 8.29 -9.99
CA THR A 316 9.50 9.01 -8.71
C THR A 316 8.12 9.30 -8.13
N ASN A 317 8.03 9.31 -6.78
CA ASN A 317 6.80 9.61 -6.07
C ASN A 317 5.64 8.65 -6.44
N ILE A 318 5.90 7.36 -6.35
CA ILE A 318 4.90 6.32 -6.59
C ILE A 318 4.31 5.88 -5.25
N ARG A 319 2.99 5.97 -5.11
CA ARG A 319 2.26 5.62 -3.89
C ARG A 319 1.18 4.62 -4.19
N THR A 320 1.10 3.60 -3.37
CA THR A 320 0.07 2.58 -3.49
C THR A 320 -0.63 2.38 -2.15
N ASN A 321 -1.92 2.06 -2.20
CA ASN A 321 -2.71 1.77 -1.01
C ASN A 321 -3.80 0.74 -1.32
N GLY A 322 -3.85 -0.35 -0.54
CA GLY A 322 -4.86 -1.38 -0.70
C GLY A 322 -4.73 -2.21 -1.97
N ILE A 323 -3.50 -2.48 -2.42
CA ILE A 323 -3.24 -3.28 -3.62
C ILE A 323 -3.21 -4.76 -3.27
N LYS A 324 -3.83 -5.58 -4.10
CA LYS A 324 -3.68 -7.03 -4.08
C LYS A 324 -2.93 -7.47 -5.34
N ILE A 325 -1.82 -8.17 -5.16
CA ILE A 325 -1.04 -8.77 -6.26
C ILE A 325 -1.05 -10.28 -6.05
N PHE A 326 -1.55 -11.02 -7.03
CA PHE A 326 -1.66 -12.47 -6.90
C PHE A 326 -1.58 -13.19 -8.26
N GLU A 327 -1.23 -14.49 -8.18
CA GLU A 327 -1.10 -15.36 -9.34
C GLU A 327 -0.10 -14.88 -10.39
N CYS A 328 0.89 -14.10 -9.98
CA CYS A 328 1.97 -13.68 -10.85
C CYS A 328 3.04 -14.78 -10.97
N SER A 329 3.48 -15.06 -12.17
CA SER A 329 4.38 -16.19 -12.44
C SER A 329 5.87 -15.85 -12.40
N TYR A 330 6.25 -14.56 -12.32
CA TYR A 330 7.66 -14.12 -12.17
C TYR A 330 7.95 -13.46 -10.84
N GLY A 331 7.13 -12.54 -10.43
CA GLY A 331 7.23 -11.82 -9.17
C GLY A 331 6.07 -10.86 -9.02
N ALA A 332 5.99 -10.19 -7.89
CA ALA A 332 4.96 -9.19 -7.65
C ALA A 332 5.42 -7.79 -8.01
N LEU A 333 6.66 -7.44 -7.65
CA LEU A 333 7.21 -6.10 -7.81
C LEU A 333 8.60 -6.15 -8.44
N SER A 334 8.82 -5.36 -9.49
CA SER A 334 10.14 -5.04 -10.05
C SER A 334 10.34 -3.53 -10.05
N ILE A 335 11.35 -3.04 -9.32
CA ILE A 335 11.55 -1.63 -9.03
C ILE A 335 12.98 -1.23 -9.38
N ILE A 336 13.15 -0.47 -10.47
CA ILE A 336 14.46 -0.08 -10.99
C ILE A 336 14.59 1.44 -10.99
N ASN A 337 15.64 1.98 -10.37
CA ASN A 337 15.92 3.43 -10.27
C ASN A 337 14.69 4.22 -9.82
N SER A 338 13.92 3.69 -8.86
CA SER A 338 12.60 4.22 -8.52
C SER A 338 12.38 4.26 -7.02
N ASN A 339 11.34 4.99 -6.58
CA ASN A 339 10.88 4.94 -5.20
C ASN A 339 9.40 4.54 -5.13
N LEU A 340 9.07 3.68 -4.19
CA LEU A 340 7.74 3.12 -4.00
C LEU A 340 7.32 3.17 -2.52
N GLU A 341 6.18 3.81 -2.24
CA GLU A 341 5.43 3.66 -0.99
C GLU A 341 4.32 2.61 -1.22
N PHE A 342 4.40 1.47 -0.51
CA PHE A 342 3.49 0.34 -0.68
C PHE A 342 2.77 0.07 0.64
N SER A 343 1.47 0.42 0.73
CA SER A 343 0.74 0.46 1.98
C SER A 343 -0.56 -0.35 1.96
N ASN A 344 -0.93 -0.95 3.10
CA ASN A 344 -2.19 -1.67 3.33
C ASN A 344 -2.48 -2.72 2.25
N SER A 345 -1.48 -3.45 1.83
CA SER A 345 -1.48 -4.25 0.61
C SER A 345 -1.13 -5.72 0.86
N MET A 346 -1.43 -6.56 -0.11
CA MET A 346 -1.22 -8.01 -0.03
C MET A 346 -0.50 -8.51 -1.29
N ILE A 347 0.44 -9.44 -1.11
CA ILE A 347 1.12 -10.18 -2.17
C ILE A 347 0.98 -11.66 -1.84
N TYR A 348 0.29 -12.42 -2.69
CA TYR A 348 -0.02 -13.82 -2.37
C TYR A 348 -0.22 -14.68 -3.62
N ASP A 349 -0.10 -16.00 -3.43
CA ASP A 349 -0.31 -17.01 -4.47
C ASP A 349 0.53 -16.77 -5.74
N CYS A 350 1.68 -16.09 -5.61
CA CYS A 350 2.65 -15.95 -6.69
C CYS A 350 3.59 -17.16 -6.67
N ASN A 351 3.61 -17.88 -7.78
CA ASN A 351 4.34 -19.14 -7.89
C ASN A 351 5.47 -19.01 -8.88
N LYS A 352 6.72 -19.26 -8.43
CA LYS A 352 7.83 -19.20 -9.34
C LYS A 352 9.06 -20.01 -8.95
N THR A 353 9.70 -20.51 -9.99
CA THR A 353 10.99 -21.22 -9.91
C THR A 353 12.20 -20.32 -10.17
N VAL A 354 12.04 -19.14 -10.75
CA VAL A 354 13.17 -18.24 -11.11
C VAL A 354 12.82 -16.79 -10.76
N GLY A 355 13.73 -16.04 -10.14
CA GLY A 355 13.56 -14.65 -9.72
C GLY A 355 13.18 -14.49 -8.24
N CYS A 356 12.67 -13.35 -7.85
CA CYS A 356 12.23 -13.02 -6.49
C CYS A 356 10.82 -12.44 -6.53
N ILE A 357 10.06 -12.55 -5.46
CA ILE A 357 8.71 -11.94 -5.40
C ILE A 357 8.82 -10.42 -5.44
N ILE A 358 9.86 -9.86 -4.82
CA ILE A 358 10.16 -8.44 -4.82
C ILE A 358 11.60 -8.25 -5.27
N GLU A 359 11.80 -7.54 -6.36
CA GLU A 359 13.13 -7.19 -6.86
C GLU A 359 13.29 -5.67 -6.91
N ALA A 360 14.40 -5.16 -6.36
CA ALA A 360 14.69 -3.74 -6.38
C ALA A 360 16.16 -3.49 -6.71
N THR A 361 16.41 -2.61 -7.68
CA THR A 361 17.74 -2.17 -8.10
C THR A 361 17.83 -0.65 -8.05
N ASN A 362 18.83 -0.09 -7.34
CA ASN A 362 19.04 1.35 -7.15
C ASN A 362 17.78 2.09 -6.68
N SER A 363 17.03 1.50 -5.75
CA SER A 363 15.68 1.94 -5.44
C SER A 363 15.43 2.05 -3.94
N GLN A 364 14.40 2.80 -3.58
CA GLN A 364 13.92 2.90 -2.21
C GLN A 364 12.47 2.43 -2.12
N LEU A 365 12.20 1.49 -1.21
CA LEU A 365 10.88 0.96 -0.93
C LEU A 365 10.49 1.25 0.52
N ASP A 366 9.28 1.76 0.71
CA ASP A 366 8.66 1.98 2.01
C ASP A 366 7.39 1.13 2.11
N PHE A 367 7.43 0.04 2.88
CA PHE A 367 6.30 -0.87 3.09
C PHE A 367 5.63 -0.61 4.43
N ASN A 368 4.32 -0.39 4.40
CA ASN A 368 3.54 -0.11 5.59
C ASN A 368 2.26 -0.95 5.63
N ASN A 369 2.13 -1.82 6.63
CA ASN A 369 1.00 -2.73 6.80
C ASN A 369 0.79 -3.62 5.55
N VAL A 370 1.81 -4.42 5.22
CA VAL A 370 1.83 -5.31 4.04
C VAL A 370 1.86 -6.77 4.49
N SER A 371 1.04 -7.60 3.86
CA SER A 371 1.04 -9.05 4.06
C SER A 371 1.58 -9.76 2.82
N ILE A 372 2.57 -10.64 3.01
CA ILE A 372 3.19 -11.44 1.94
C ILE A 372 3.04 -12.91 2.34
N PHE A 373 2.20 -13.66 1.63
CA PHE A 373 1.86 -15.03 2.05
C PHE A 373 1.51 -15.95 0.89
N ASN A 374 1.61 -17.26 1.14
CA ASN A 374 1.33 -18.33 0.16
C ASN A 374 2.12 -18.17 -1.15
N ASN A 375 3.29 -17.54 -1.11
CA ASN A 375 4.13 -17.44 -2.28
C ASN A 375 5.14 -18.60 -2.28
N TYR A 376 5.44 -19.08 -3.47
CA TYR A 376 6.47 -20.08 -3.68
C TYR A 376 7.57 -19.55 -4.58
N ILE A 377 8.83 -19.68 -4.17
CA ILE A 377 9.98 -19.23 -4.94
C ILE A 377 11.23 -20.04 -4.58
N ASP A 378 12.01 -20.43 -5.57
CA ASP A 378 13.26 -21.19 -5.39
C ASP A 378 14.47 -20.32 -5.03
N ASN A 379 14.26 -19.01 -4.89
CA ASN A 379 15.29 -18.02 -4.60
C ASN A 379 14.94 -17.21 -3.33
N TYR A 380 15.52 -16.04 -3.16
CA TYR A 380 15.12 -15.11 -2.12
C TYR A 380 13.71 -14.57 -2.38
N LEU A 381 12.91 -14.41 -1.33
CA LEU A 381 11.61 -13.75 -1.45
C LEU A 381 11.78 -12.29 -1.85
N ILE A 382 12.79 -11.61 -1.29
CA ILE A 382 13.12 -10.22 -1.54
C ILE A 382 14.58 -10.10 -1.98
N SER A 383 14.81 -9.49 -3.13
CA SER A 383 16.14 -9.17 -3.65
C SER A 383 16.35 -7.67 -3.73
N LEU A 384 17.36 -7.16 -3.06
CA LEU A 384 17.73 -5.75 -3.03
C LEU A 384 19.15 -5.60 -3.57
N GLU A 385 19.31 -4.88 -4.69
CA GLU A 385 20.61 -4.52 -5.27
C GLU A 385 20.78 -3.00 -5.19
N SER A 386 21.76 -2.54 -4.43
CA SER A 386 21.98 -1.10 -4.17
C SER A 386 20.69 -0.37 -3.74
N SER A 387 19.81 -1.08 -3.05
CA SER A 387 18.46 -0.63 -2.71
C SER A 387 18.20 -0.71 -1.21
N SER A 388 17.19 0.01 -0.75
CA SER A 388 16.75 -0.02 0.65
C SER A 388 15.27 -0.34 0.75
N LEU A 389 14.91 -1.14 1.76
CA LEU A 389 13.53 -1.47 2.13
C LEU A 389 13.30 -1.07 3.58
N PHE A 390 12.35 -0.19 3.81
CA PHE A 390 11.85 0.19 5.14
C PHE A 390 10.50 -0.49 5.38
N CYS A 391 10.35 -1.11 6.54
CA CYS A 391 9.16 -1.86 6.90
C CYS A 391 8.51 -1.31 8.16
N SER A 392 7.18 -1.24 8.14
CA SER A 392 6.35 -0.97 9.31
C SER A 392 5.10 -1.85 9.25
N GLY A 393 4.98 -2.83 10.18
CA GLY A 393 3.86 -3.76 10.19
C GLY A 393 3.81 -4.69 8.97
N VAL A 394 4.96 -5.14 8.48
CA VAL A 394 5.06 -6.11 7.37
C VAL A 394 5.06 -7.52 7.93
N CYS A 395 4.12 -8.35 7.49
CA CYS A 395 4.01 -9.75 7.90
C CYS A 395 4.30 -10.67 6.70
N VAL A 396 5.24 -11.60 6.90
CA VAL A 396 5.64 -12.60 5.90
C VAL A 396 5.34 -13.98 6.48
N TYR A 397 4.36 -14.70 5.93
CA TYR A 397 3.94 -15.98 6.50
C TYR A 397 3.46 -16.97 5.45
N SER A 398 3.60 -18.27 5.77
CA SER A 398 3.16 -19.38 4.90
C SER A 398 3.76 -19.32 3.48
N ASN A 399 4.96 -18.76 3.33
CA ASN A 399 5.69 -18.77 2.07
C ASN A 399 6.71 -19.91 2.06
N SER A 400 7.15 -20.28 0.85
CA SER A 400 8.24 -21.23 0.64
C SER A 400 9.31 -20.56 -0.23
N PHE A 401 10.56 -20.43 0.29
CA PHE A 401 11.65 -19.74 -0.37
C PHE A 401 13.03 -20.25 0.07
N ALA A 402 14.08 -20.02 -0.69
CA ALA A 402 15.45 -20.37 -0.31
C ALA A 402 16.01 -19.42 0.77
N GLY A 403 15.56 -18.18 0.80
CA GLY A 403 15.89 -17.19 1.82
C GLY A 403 14.92 -16.01 1.78
N LEU A 404 14.75 -15.34 2.94
CA LEU A 404 13.81 -14.22 3.01
C LEU A 404 14.33 -13.00 2.23
N CYS A 405 15.58 -12.61 2.44
CA CYS A 405 16.19 -11.45 1.78
C CYS A 405 17.66 -11.74 1.50
N ASN A 406 18.17 -11.24 0.37
CA ASN A 406 19.58 -11.32 0.02
C ASN A 406 20.47 -10.34 0.83
N GLN A 407 19.88 -9.51 1.67
CA GLN A 407 20.55 -8.60 2.61
C GLN A 407 20.04 -8.83 4.03
N ALA A 408 20.49 -8.00 4.98
CA ALA A 408 19.97 -8.03 6.35
C ALA A 408 18.44 -7.78 6.35
N ILE A 409 17.72 -8.58 7.13
CA ILE A 409 16.26 -8.47 7.24
C ILE A 409 15.90 -7.08 7.78
N PRO A 410 15.02 -6.33 7.10
CA PRO A 410 14.61 -4.99 7.55
C PRO A 410 13.93 -5.03 8.92
N PHE A 411 14.23 -4.04 9.75
CA PHE A 411 13.48 -3.84 11.00
C PHE A 411 11.99 -3.59 10.69
N GLY A 412 11.08 -4.19 11.48
CA GLY A 412 9.64 -4.05 11.28
C GLY A 412 9.01 -5.05 10.32
N LEU A 413 9.80 -6.01 9.82
CA LEU A 413 9.32 -7.17 9.10
C LEU A 413 9.22 -8.35 10.08
N PHE A 414 8.06 -9.00 10.13
CA PHE A 414 7.76 -10.14 11.01
C PHE A 414 7.53 -11.40 10.19
N GLU A 415 8.18 -12.49 10.58
CA GLU A 415 8.09 -13.80 9.93
C GLU A 415 7.28 -14.78 10.76
N GLU A 416 6.39 -15.55 10.11
CA GLU A 416 5.64 -16.63 10.74
C GLU A 416 5.36 -17.78 9.77
N ASN A 417 5.60 -19.01 10.21
CA ASN A 417 5.24 -20.24 9.48
C ASN A 417 5.76 -20.32 8.02
N ASN A 418 6.91 -19.70 7.73
CA ASN A 418 7.55 -19.83 6.43
C ASN A 418 8.36 -21.14 6.35
N VAL A 419 8.43 -21.71 5.15
CA VAL A 419 9.24 -22.89 4.85
C VAL A 419 10.51 -22.44 4.15
N ILE A 420 11.65 -22.60 4.81
CA ILE A 420 12.96 -22.42 4.17
C ILE A 420 13.27 -23.71 3.42
N GLN A 421 13.37 -23.63 2.12
CA GLN A 421 13.71 -24.75 1.26
C GLN A 421 15.19 -25.09 1.48
N ARG A 422 15.46 -26.12 2.21
CA ARG A 422 16.78 -26.75 2.27
C ARG A 422 16.78 -27.90 1.24
N GLY A 423 17.08 -27.54 0.02
CA GLY A 423 17.66 -28.36 -1.04
C GLY A 423 17.51 -29.88 -1.00
N GLU A 424 16.29 -30.43 -1.03
CA GLU A 424 16.12 -31.68 -1.75
C GLU A 424 15.77 -31.31 -3.20
N GLU A 425 16.75 -31.46 -4.07
CA GLU A 425 16.56 -31.28 -5.50
C GLU A 425 16.04 -32.63 -6.04
N PHE A 426 14.86 -32.60 -6.63
CA PHE A 426 14.32 -33.75 -7.33
C PHE A 426 14.67 -33.60 -8.82
N ASN A 427 15.33 -34.62 -9.36
CA ASN A 427 15.64 -34.67 -10.78
C ASN A 427 14.53 -35.42 -11.52
N ILE A 428 13.96 -34.78 -12.54
CA ILE A 428 13.00 -35.44 -13.45
C ILE A 428 13.62 -35.50 -14.83
N THR A 429 13.79 -36.71 -15.33
CA THR A 429 14.23 -36.92 -16.69
C THR A 429 13.04 -37.24 -17.58
N ILE A 430 12.82 -36.48 -18.62
CA ILE A 430 11.80 -36.71 -19.63
C ILE A 430 12.52 -37.25 -20.88
N SER A 431 12.10 -38.39 -21.36
CA SER A 431 12.69 -39.00 -22.55
C SER A 431 11.63 -39.54 -23.49
N SER A 432 11.92 -39.59 -24.79
CA SER A 432 11.03 -40.15 -25.79
C SER A 432 11.43 -41.59 -26.15
N SER A 433 10.42 -42.45 -26.20
CA SER A 433 10.58 -43.83 -26.70
C SER A 433 10.47 -43.97 -28.22
N LYS A 434 9.93 -42.98 -28.89
CA LYS A 434 9.75 -42.89 -30.36
C LYS A 434 10.08 -41.51 -30.87
N LYS A 435 10.26 -41.38 -32.17
CA LYS A 435 10.47 -40.04 -32.77
C LYS A 435 9.26 -39.11 -32.54
N THR A 436 9.56 -37.90 -32.13
CA THR A 436 8.59 -36.82 -31.93
C THR A 436 8.91 -35.63 -32.82
N THR A 437 8.03 -34.65 -32.86
CA THR A 437 8.27 -33.40 -33.61
C THR A 437 8.97 -32.36 -32.74
N ARG A 438 9.60 -31.39 -33.36
CA ARG A 438 10.25 -30.28 -32.67
C ARG A 438 9.22 -29.41 -31.94
N ASP A 439 8.02 -29.28 -32.45
CA ASP A 439 6.93 -28.53 -31.82
C ASP A 439 6.53 -29.14 -30.46
N VAL A 440 6.45 -30.48 -30.39
CA VAL A 440 6.19 -31.19 -29.11
C VAL A 440 7.35 -30.97 -28.12
N TYR A 441 8.59 -30.95 -28.59
CA TYR A 441 9.75 -30.67 -27.75
C TYR A 441 9.70 -29.25 -27.13
N GLU A 442 9.40 -28.23 -27.93
CA GLU A 442 9.31 -26.86 -27.45
C GLU A 442 8.10 -26.67 -26.51
N GLU A 443 6.96 -27.32 -26.82
CA GLU A 443 5.78 -27.33 -25.92
C GLU A 443 6.10 -27.91 -24.53
N ILE A 444 6.82 -29.04 -24.50
CA ILE A 444 7.25 -29.65 -23.24
C ILE A 444 8.20 -28.72 -22.48
N LYS A 445 9.17 -28.13 -23.16
CA LYS A 445 10.11 -27.20 -22.53
C LYS A 445 9.38 -26.00 -21.91
N GLU A 446 8.44 -25.41 -22.64
CA GLU A 446 7.63 -24.31 -22.12
C GLU A 446 6.85 -24.71 -20.88
N PHE A 447 6.25 -25.90 -20.89
CA PHE A 447 5.49 -26.40 -19.75
C PHE A 447 6.38 -26.69 -18.53
N VAL A 448 7.46 -27.44 -18.70
CA VAL A 448 8.29 -27.85 -17.56
C VAL A 448 9.06 -26.68 -16.93
N CYS A 449 9.36 -25.63 -17.71
CA CYS A 449 9.93 -24.40 -17.16
C CYS A 449 9.04 -23.70 -16.10
N ILE A 450 7.75 -24.02 -16.07
CA ILE A 450 6.81 -23.52 -15.06
C ILE A 450 7.03 -24.20 -13.71
N TYR A 451 7.44 -25.46 -13.72
CA TYR A 451 7.51 -26.32 -12.56
C TYR A 451 8.93 -26.66 -12.11
N GLY A 452 9.95 -26.35 -12.92
CA GLY A 452 11.33 -26.63 -12.61
C GLY A 452 12.34 -25.94 -13.50
N LYS A 453 13.62 -26.02 -13.13
CA LYS A 453 14.74 -25.51 -13.91
C LYS A 453 15.22 -26.60 -14.87
N ILE A 454 15.25 -26.32 -16.16
CA ILE A 454 15.87 -27.20 -17.12
C ILE A 454 17.40 -27.10 -16.98
N GLU A 455 18.05 -28.21 -16.59
CA GLU A 455 19.52 -28.30 -16.56
C GLU A 455 20.09 -28.68 -17.92
N GLU A 456 19.45 -29.64 -18.58
CA GLU A 456 19.88 -30.11 -19.87
C GLU A 456 18.65 -30.39 -20.75
N SER A 457 18.72 -30.02 -22.00
CA SER A 457 17.67 -30.38 -22.95
C SER A 457 18.28 -30.64 -24.34
N VAL A 458 17.94 -31.79 -24.90
CA VAL A 458 18.44 -32.25 -26.21
C VAL A 458 17.27 -32.70 -27.08
N PHE A 459 17.29 -32.22 -28.33
CA PHE A 459 16.41 -32.73 -29.37
C PHE A 459 17.28 -33.16 -30.55
N ASP A 460 17.44 -34.46 -30.76
CA ASP A 460 18.26 -35.03 -31.80
C ASP A 460 17.52 -36.17 -32.52
N ASP A 461 17.51 -36.16 -33.86
CA ASP A 461 16.82 -37.13 -34.73
C ASP A 461 15.38 -37.46 -34.31
N GLY A 462 14.66 -36.51 -33.77
CA GLY A 462 13.30 -36.67 -33.27
C GLY A 462 13.20 -37.29 -31.87
N GLN A 463 14.32 -37.47 -31.19
CA GLN A 463 14.34 -37.92 -29.80
C GLN A 463 14.45 -36.75 -28.85
N ILE A 464 13.71 -36.79 -27.74
CA ILE A 464 13.67 -35.78 -26.68
C ILE A 464 14.39 -36.34 -25.44
N TYR A 465 15.24 -35.51 -24.87
CA TYR A 465 15.80 -35.67 -23.56
C TYR A 465 15.75 -34.32 -22.86
N ILE A 466 15.09 -34.23 -21.69
CA ILE A 466 15.03 -33.02 -20.89
C ILE A 466 15.24 -33.42 -19.44
N ASN A 467 16.25 -32.84 -18.79
CA ASN A 467 16.48 -32.97 -17.38
C ASN A 467 16.01 -31.71 -16.65
N VAL A 468 15.10 -31.88 -15.71
CA VAL A 468 14.47 -30.80 -14.95
C VAL A 468 14.77 -31.02 -13.48
N ILE A 469 15.25 -29.96 -12.82
CA ILE A 469 15.40 -29.93 -11.37
C ILE A 469 14.23 -29.15 -10.78
N THR A 470 13.58 -29.71 -9.78
CA THR A 470 12.57 -29.02 -9.00
C THR A 470 12.80 -29.28 -7.51
N SER A 471 12.49 -28.30 -6.70
CA SER A 471 12.57 -28.41 -5.24
C SER A 471 11.24 -28.83 -4.60
N ARG A 472 10.21 -29.11 -5.41
CA ARG A 472 8.87 -29.52 -4.94
C ARG A 472 8.47 -30.89 -5.47
N PHE A 473 8.10 -31.76 -4.54
CA PHE A 473 7.51 -33.04 -4.90
C PHE A 473 6.19 -32.89 -5.69
N GLU A 474 5.38 -31.88 -5.39
CA GLU A 474 4.11 -31.62 -6.09
C GLU A 474 4.30 -31.25 -7.56
N ASN A 475 5.41 -30.57 -7.90
CA ASN A 475 5.75 -30.22 -9.27
C ASN A 475 6.05 -31.46 -10.12
N ILE A 476 6.58 -32.51 -9.48
CA ILE A 476 6.81 -33.80 -10.13
C ILE A 476 5.48 -34.34 -10.68
N SER A 477 4.46 -34.39 -9.85
CA SER A 477 3.14 -34.89 -10.22
C SER A 477 2.48 -34.04 -11.34
N GLN A 478 2.73 -32.75 -11.39
CA GLN A 478 2.23 -31.88 -12.47
C GLN A 478 2.94 -32.17 -13.79
N ILE A 479 4.27 -32.32 -13.74
CA ILE A 479 5.08 -32.67 -14.92
C ILE A 479 4.71 -34.07 -15.43
N GLU A 480 4.60 -35.06 -14.55
CA GLU A 480 4.22 -36.44 -14.89
C GLU A 480 2.83 -36.46 -15.54
N SER A 481 1.84 -35.81 -14.94
CA SER A 481 0.47 -35.76 -15.48
C SER A 481 0.40 -35.10 -16.85
N PHE A 482 1.22 -34.06 -17.08
CA PHE A 482 1.31 -33.46 -18.41
C PHE A 482 1.94 -34.39 -19.44
N ILE A 483 3.04 -35.07 -19.08
CA ILE A 483 3.76 -36.00 -19.96
C ILE A 483 2.94 -37.24 -20.29
N GLU A 484 2.10 -37.73 -19.37
CA GLU A 484 1.16 -38.84 -19.60
C GLU A 484 0.18 -38.58 -20.77
N GLY A 485 -0.05 -37.31 -21.12
CA GLY A 485 -0.81 -36.94 -22.32
C GLY A 485 -0.15 -37.28 -23.67
N TYR A 486 1.12 -37.75 -23.65
CA TYR A 486 1.90 -38.05 -24.85
C TYR A 486 2.28 -39.54 -24.87
N ASP A 487 1.73 -40.32 -25.82
CA ASP A 487 1.89 -41.77 -25.93
C ASP A 487 3.34 -42.32 -26.03
N ASN A 488 4.31 -41.43 -26.28
CA ASN A 488 5.71 -41.78 -26.58
C ASN A 488 6.72 -41.15 -25.64
N LEU A 489 6.28 -40.52 -24.58
CA LEU A 489 7.13 -39.86 -23.59
C LEU A 489 7.06 -40.65 -22.26
N ALA A 490 8.13 -40.60 -21.51
CA ALA A 490 8.22 -41.14 -20.17
C ALA A 490 8.99 -40.19 -19.28
N THR A 491 8.61 -40.16 -18.01
CA THR A 491 9.32 -39.51 -16.92
C THR A 491 10.05 -40.52 -16.06
N ALA A 492 11.22 -40.16 -15.57
CA ALA A 492 11.93 -40.91 -14.52
C ALA A 492 12.37 -39.90 -13.45
N CYS A 493 11.99 -40.15 -12.20
CA CYS A 493 12.41 -39.35 -11.04
C CYS A 493 13.65 -39.98 -10.42
N GLY A 494 14.70 -39.19 -10.22
CA GLY A 494 15.96 -39.55 -9.59
C GLY A 494 16.13 -38.91 -8.22
#